data_c760f0bdb6d8bc6122ea86cca88ac5e9
#
_entry.id   c760f0bdb6d8bc6122ea86cca88ac5e9
#
_cell.length_a   1.000
_cell.length_b   1.000
_cell.length_c   1.000
_cell.angle_alpha   90.00
_cell.angle_beta   90.00
_cell.angle_gamma   90.00
#
_symmetry.space_group_name_H-M   'P 1'
#
loop_
_entity.id
_entity.type
_entity.pdbx_description
1 polymer ?
#
loop_
_entity_poly.entity_id
_entity_poly.type
_entity_poly.pdbx_seq_one_letter_code
_entity_poly.pdbx_strand_id
1 'polypeptide(L)'
;MVKKYLLLLVLVLIGGTSFSKDRLVTWDAPQGVALNDDFTVKVRQQGGKWITLSTYLIKVDEVREGKHHVENASMVTFDFTGTVEVAVTCNREKVNMARVRPLSYNIPFQIKDNTILFSLERPGNLSVEVNGDIFHNLHLFANKPEENIPDKNDPNVIYYGPGIHEIADGELKVPSGKTVYLAGGSVLMGRVLMENVHDVKLVGRGIIDHSVKKGIWIANSQNVYVEGIVTTQCGTGGSDNVTIRNVKSISYYGWGDGMNVLASNNVLFDGVFCRNSDDCTTVYGTRLGFEGGCRNITMQNSTLWADVAHPIFIGIHGNSKEPEILENLNYINIDILDHREKQVDYQGCMAINAGDNNLIRKVRFENIRVEDFRQGQLVNLRIFYNEKYCTAPGRGIEDVLFKNI
;
A
#
# COMPACT_ATOMS: atom_id res chain seq x y z
N MET A 1 50.57 55.63 -21.77
CA MET A 1 49.15 55.34 -21.57
C MET A 1 48.86 54.02 -22.24
N VAL A 2 48.78 52.89 -21.44
CA VAL A 2 48.54 51.56 -21.95
C VAL A 2 47.11 51.20 -21.52
N LYS A 3 46.17 51.07 -22.49
CA LYS A 3 44.79 50.62 -22.24
C LYS A 3 44.79 49.10 -22.06
N LYS A 4 44.43 48.65 -20.85
CA LYS A 4 44.11 47.23 -20.55
C LYS A 4 42.68 46.94 -21.01
N TYR A 5 42.51 46.03 -21.95
CA TYR A 5 41.20 45.46 -22.29
C TYR A 5 40.92 44.27 -21.37
N LEU A 6 39.84 44.37 -20.59
CA LEU A 6 39.31 43.29 -19.75
C LEU A 6 38.39 42.44 -20.62
N LEU A 7 38.81 41.23 -20.93
CA LEU A 7 38.00 40.25 -21.66
C LEU A 7 37.09 39.54 -20.64
N LEU A 8 35.79 39.82 -20.70
CA LEU A 8 34.77 39.18 -19.88
C LEU A 8 34.36 37.85 -20.54
N LEU A 9 34.81 36.73 -19.98
CA LEU A 9 34.40 35.38 -20.42
C LEU A 9 33.05 35.08 -19.83
N VAL A 10 31.97 35.11 -20.62
CA VAL A 10 30.64 34.67 -20.23
C VAL A 10 30.58 33.16 -20.42
N LEU A 11 30.67 32.39 -19.33
CA LEU A 11 30.37 30.95 -19.33
C LEU A 11 28.85 30.79 -19.40
N VAL A 12 28.33 30.42 -20.57
CA VAL A 12 26.96 29.95 -20.72
C VAL A 12 26.92 28.50 -20.23
N LEU A 13 26.47 28.30 -19.01
CA LEU A 13 26.09 26.98 -18.51
C LEU A 13 24.82 26.51 -19.26
N ILE A 14 25.02 25.75 -20.33
CA ILE A 14 23.94 24.98 -20.96
C ILE A 14 23.62 23.85 -19.98
N GLY A 15 22.65 24.09 -19.11
CA GLY A 15 22.03 23.03 -18.30
C GLY A 15 21.34 22.05 -19.25
N GLY A 16 22.01 20.95 -19.56
CA GLY A 16 21.41 19.84 -20.26
C GLY A 16 20.29 19.25 -19.39
N THR A 17 19.03 19.55 -19.70
CA THR A 17 17.90 18.80 -19.21
C THR A 17 18.03 17.39 -19.79
N SER A 18 18.53 16.46 -19.00
CA SER A 18 18.49 15.03 -19.33
C SER A 18 17.00 14.65 -19.37
N PHE A 19 16.39 14.69 -20.54
CA PHE A 19 15.08 14.07 -20.73
C PHE A 19 15.28 12.57 -20.51
N SER A 20 14.78 12.06 -19.39
CA SER A 20 14.65 10.62 -19.22
C SER A 20 13.87 10.08 -20.42
N LYS A 21 14.48 9.16 -21.16
CA LYS A 21 13.82 8.53 -22.31
C LYS A 21 12.53 7.89 -21.81
N ASP A 22 11.42 8.14 -22.48
CA ASP A 22 10.14 7.50 -22.17
C ASP A 22 10.31 5.98 -22.11
N ARG A 23 9.82 5.37 -21.04
CA ARG A 23 10.00 3.95 -20.76
C ARG A 23 8.66 3.34 -20.33
N LEU A 24 8.35 2.19 -20.90
CA LEU A 24 7.23 1.34 -20.47
C LEU A 24 7.77 -0.07 -20.24
N VAL A 25 7.56 -0.60 -19.05
CA VAL A 25 7.98 -1.96 -18.66
C VAL A 25 6.76 -2.74 -18.23
N THR A 26 6.58 -3.89 -18.84
CA THR A 26 5.47 -4.80 -18.57
C THR A 26 6.01 -6.21 -18.35
N TRP A 27 5.27 -7.03 -17.64
CA TRP A 27 5.63 -8.41 -17.38
C TRP A 27 4.44 -9.32 -17.67
N ASP A 28 4.70 -10.47 -18.26
CA ASP A 28 3.71 -11.51 -18.41
C ASP A 28 3.48 -12.23 -17.08
N ALA A 29 2.25 -12.65 -16.81
CA ALA A 29 1.97 -13.53 -15.70
C ALA A 29 2.59 -14.91 -15.95
N PRO A 30 3.17 -15.54 -14.94
CA PRO A 30 3.72 -16.88 -15.09
C PRO A 30 2.62 -17.91 -15.33
N GLN A 31 2.95 -18.96 -16.08
CA GLN A 31 2.02 -20.04 -16.35
C GLN A 31 1.52 -20.67 -15.04
N GLY A 32 0.21 -20.85 -14.91
CA GLY A 32 -0.44 -21.45 -13.74
C GLY A 32 -0.97 -20.44 -12.71
N VAL A 33 -0.66 -19.15 -12.86
CA VAL A 33 -1.28 -18.10 -12.02
C VAL A 33 -2.72 -17.87 -12.46
N ALA A 34 -3.59 -17.64 -11.48
CA ALA A 34 -4.99 -17.31 -11.74
C ALA A 34 -5.11 -15.92 -12.39
N LEU A 35 -5.77 -15.87 -13.55
CA LEU A 35 -6.11 -14.64 -14.25
C LEU A 35 -7.62 -14.38 -14.16
N ASN A 36 -8.02 -13.13 -14.37
CA ASN A 36 -9.41 -12.70 -14.43
C ASN A 36 -9.66 -12.02 -15.78
N ASP A 37 -10.66 -12.47 -16.51
CA ASP A 37 -11.03 -11.98 -17.83
C ASP A 37 -12.13 -10.89 -17.82
N ASP A 38 -12.53 -10.41 -16.65
CA ASP A 38 -13.49 -9.32 -16.50
C ASP A 38 -13.08 -8.06 -17.26
N PHE A 39 -11.75 -7.86 -17.38
CA PHE A 39 -11.19 -6.73 -18.12
C PHE A 39 -10.07 -7.15 -19.08
N THR A 40 -10.05 -6.51 -20.24
CA THR A 40 -8.88 -6.51 -21.14
C THR A 40 -8.19 -5.16 -21.02
N VAL A 41 -6.96 -5.16 -20.52
CA VAL A 41 -6.20 -3.92 -20.30
C VAL A 41 -5.04 -3.83 -21.29
N LYS A 42 -4.94 -2.68 -21.97
CA LYS A 42 -3.85 -2.38 -22.90
C LYS A 42 -3.19 -1.06 -22.50
N VAL A 43 -1.88 -1.00 -22.64
CA VAL A 43 -1.08 0.20 -22.40
C VAL A 43 -0.16 0.48 -23.58
N ARG A 44 0.21 1.73 -23.77
CA ARG A 44 1.25 2.13 -24.73
C ARG A 44 1.90 3.46 -24.33
N GLN A 45 3.13 3.66 -24.71
CA GLN A 45 3.70 5.01 -24.78
C GLN A 45 2.95 5.80 -25.84
N GLN A 46 2.84 7.10 -25.68
CA GLN A 46 2.13 7.98 -26.63
C GLN A 46 2.58 7.71 -28.07
N GLY A 47 1.63 7.35 -28.92
CA GLY A 47 1.88 7.02 -30.32
C GLY A 47 2.57 5.67 -30.58
N GLY A 48 2.85 4.89 -29.55
CA GLY A 48 3.47 3.56 -29.63
C GLY A 48 2.46 2.44 -29.95
N LYS A 49 2.96 1.22 -29.96
CA LYS A 49 2.12 0.01 -30.11
C LYS A 49 1.45 -0.33 -28.79
N TRP A 50 0.20 -0.78 -28.86
CA TRP A 50 -0.52 -1.30 -27.72
C TRP A 50 0.07 -2.64 -27.24
N ILE A 51 0.30 -2.76 -25.95
CA ILE A 51 0.71 -3.97 -25.25
C ILE A 51 -0.47 -4.41 -24.39
N THR A 52 -0.92 -5.64 -24.54
CA THR A 52 -1.94 -6.22 -23.66
C THR A 52 -1.28 -6.73 -22.38
N LEU A 53 -1.81 -6.35 -21.23
CA LEU A 53 -1.30 -6.77 -19.92
C LEU A 53 -1.98 -8.07 -19.46
N SER A 54 -1.26 -8.87 -18.71
CA SER A 54 -1.85 -9.95 -17.92
C SER A 54 -2.70 -9.38 -16.81
N THR A 55 -3.97 -9.76 -16.76
CA THR A 55 -4.92 -9.32 -15.72
C THR A 55 -5.03 -10.42 -14.67
N TYR A 56 -4.39 -10.19 -13.53
CA TYR A 56 -4.38 -11.14 -12.41
C TYR A 56 -5.74 -11.18 -11.71
N LEU A 57 -6.16 -12.37 -11.28
CA LEU A 57 -7.27 -12.54 -10.35
C LEU A 57 -6.79 -12.13 -8.96
N ILE A 58 -7.51 -11.22 -8.33
CA ILE A 58 -7.37 -10.93 -6.90
C ILE A 58 -8.72 -11.09 -6.21
N LYS A 59 -8.69 -11.29 -4.91
CA LYS A 59 -9.89 -11.47 -4.10
C LYS A 59 -10.05 -10.33 -3.13
N VAL A 60 -11.28 -9.88 -2.95
CA VAL A 60 -11.69 -8.82 -2.03
C VAL A 60 -12.86 -9.29 -1.19
N ASP A 61 -13.18 -8.60 -0.11
CA ASP A 61 -14.23 -9.00 0.82
C ASP A 61 -15.45 -8.07 0.72
N GLU A 62 -16.59 -8.63 0.39
CA GLU A 62 -17.86 -7.93 0.47
C GLU A 62 -18.68 -8.44 1.66
N VAL A 63 -19.17 -7.54 2.50
CA VAL A 63 -20.09 -7.92 3.57
C VAL A 63 -21.53 -7.60 3.17
N ARG A 64 -22.33 -8.64 2.96
CA ARG A 64 -23.78 -8.58 2.70
C ARG A 64 -24.52 -9.16 3.90
N GLU A 65 -25.50 -8.46 4.40
CA GLU A 65 -26.33 -8.92 5.55
C GLU A 65 -25.50 -9.42 6.75
N GLY A 66 -24.34 -8.82 6.98
CA GLY A 66 -23.42 -9.18 8.06
C GLY A 66 -22.55 -10.43 7.81
N LYS A 67 -22.63 -11.02 6.63
CA LYS A 67 -21.81 -12.17 6.21
C LYS A 67 -20.73 -11.74 5.21
N HIS A 68 -19.56 -12.32 5.33
CA HIS A 68 -18.45 -12.14 4.42
C HIS A 68 -18.64 -12.95 3.13
N HIS A 69 -18.45 -12.32 1.99
CA HIS A 69 -18.48 -12.91 0.67
C HIS A 69 -17.18 -12.53 -0.05
N VAL A 70 -16.47 -13.53 -0.52
CA VAL A 70 -15.25 -13.31 -1.30
C VAL A 70 -15.63 -13.07 -2.73
N GLU A 71 -15.28 -11.88 -3.25
CA GLU A 71 -15.52 -11.47 -4.62
C GLU A 71 -14.21 -11.43 -5.41
N ASN A 72 -14.33 -11.63 -6.74
CA ASN A 72 -13.20 -11.65 -7.65
C ASN A 72 -13.04 -10.29 -8.30
N ALA A 73 -11.93 -9.63 -8.01
CA ALA A 73 -11.52 -8.40 -8.66
C ALA A 73 -10.32 -8.65 -9.59
N SER A 74 -9.96 -7.65 -10.36
CA SER A 74 -8.86 -7.71 -11.32
C SER A 74 -7.69 -6.83 -10.90
N MET A 75 -6.47 -7.20 -11.31
CA MET A 75 -5.27 -6.41 -11.07
C MET A 75 -4.35 -6.44 -12.28
N VAL A 76 -3.79 -5.27 -12.62
CA VAL A 76 -2.66 -5.14 -13.56
C VAL A 76 -1.56 -4.29 -12.93
N THR A 77 -0.32 -4.55 -13.33
CA THR A 77 0.84 -3.75 -12.89
C THR A 77 1.80 -3.53 -14.05
N PHE A 78 2.39 -2.34 -14.08
CA PHE A 78 3.43 -1.96 -15.04
C PHE A 78 4.23 -0.77 -14.51
N ASP A 79 5.43 -0.56 -15.05
CA ASP A 79 6.24 0.62 -14.72
C ASP A 79 6.36 1.54 -15.95
N PHE A 80 6.41 2.86 -15.73
CA PHE A 80 6.57 3.81 -16.82
C PHE A 80 7.23 5.14 -16.41
N THR A 81 7.77 5.84 -17.41
CA THR A 81 8.11 7.27 -17.39
C THR A 81 7.50 7.95 -18.60
N GLY A 82 7.35 9.26 -18.55
CA GLY A 82 6.67 10.03 -19.60
C GLY A 82 5.15 9.85 -19.55
N THR A 83 4.51 9.86 -20.71
CA THR A 83 3.04 9.67 -20.81
C THR A 83 2.71 8.27 -21.30
N VAL A 84 1.82 7.58 -20.61
CA VAL A 84 1.27 6.29 -21.03
C VAL A 84 -0.23 6.41 -21.28
N GLU A 85 -0.68 5.91 -22.41
CA GLU A 85 -2.11 5.75 -22.73
C GLU A 85 -2.59 4.38 -22.24
N VAL A 86 -3.78 4.36 -21.64
CA VAL A 86 -4.40 3.18 -21.04
C VAL A 86 -5.78 2.95 -21.69
N ALA A 87 -6.04 1.72 -22.06
CA ALA A 87 -7.35 1.26 -22.55
C ALA A 87 -7.83 0.10 -21.69
N VAL A 88 -8.94 0.28 -20.99
CA VAL A 88 -9.59 -0.73 -20.15
C VAL A 88 -10.92 -1.11 -20.78
N THR A 89 -11.00 -2.29 -21.38
CA THR A 89 -12.24 -2.84 -21.93
C THR A 89 -12.90 -3.72 -20.88
N CYS A 90 -14.15 -3.43 -20.52
CA CYS A 90 -14.95 -4.30 -19.68
C CYS A 90 -15.55 -5.44 -20.52
N ASN A 91 -15.30 -6.68 -20.10
CA ASN A 91 -15.78 -7.88 -20.81
C ASN A 91 -17.06 -8.47 -20.19
N ARG A 92 -17.38 -8.10 -18.94
CA ARG A 92 -18.53 -8.64 -18.19
C ARG A 92 -19.86 -8.05 -18.63
N GLU A 93 -19.87 -6.74 -18.87
CA GLU A 93 -21.12 -5.99 -19.09
C GLU A 93 -20.88 -4.73 -19.92
N LYS A 94 -21.97 -4.11 -20.36
CA LYS A 94 -21.90 -2.83 -21.04
C LYS A 94 -21.50 -1.72 -20.08
N VAL A 95 -20.50 -0.93 -20.46
CA VAL A 95 -20.08 0.26 -19.70
C VAL A 95 -21.06 1.41 -19.96
N ASN A 96 -21.91 1.71 -18.99
CA ASN A 96 -22.81 2.87 -19.02
C ASN A 96 -22.18 4.08 -18.29
N MET A 97 -21.40 3.79 -17.24
CA MET A 97 -20.64 4.79 -16.50
C MET A 97 -19.34 4.16 -16.00
N ALA A 98 -18.34 4.99 -15.77
CA ALA A 98 -17.07 4.57 -15.19
C ALA A 98 -16.61 5.56 -14.12
N ARG A 99 -15.75 5.10 -13.25
CA ARG A 99 -15.10 5.90 -12.22
C ARG A 99 -13.64 5.47 -12.12
N VAL A 100 -12.72 6.44 -12.16
CA VAL A 100 -11.28 6.21 -11.96
C VAL A 100 -10.87 6.90 -10.67
N ARG A 101 -10.42 6.14 -9.70
CA ARG A 101 -10.10 6.62 -8.35
C ARG A 101 -8.62 6.38 -8.02
N PRO A 102 -8.00 7.18 -7.14
CA PRO A 102 -8.55 8.29 -6.35
C PRO A 102 -9.02 9.47 -7.23
N LEU A 103 -10.14 10.08 -6.84
CA LEU A 103 -10.68 11.27 -7.54
C LEU A 103 -9.72 12.46 -7.50
N SER A 104 -8.89 12.53 -6.48
CA SER A 104 -7.84 13.55 -6.32
C SER A 104 -6.82 13.57 -7.46
N TYR A 105 -6.73 12.49 -8.24
CA TYR A 105 -5.82 12.41 -9.38
C TYR A 105 -6.34 13.16 -10.60
N ASN A 106 -7.67 13.49 -10.63
CA ASN A 106 -8.32 14.23 -11.71
C ASN A 106 -8.03 13.64 -13.10
N ILE A 107 -8.08 12.33 -13.25
CA ILE A 107 -7.79 11.64 -14.51
C ILE A 107 -8.97 11.79 -15.45
N PRO A 108 -8.86 12.56 -16.54
CA PRO A 108 -9.91 12.62 -17.56
C PRO A 108 -9.94 11.31 -18.34
N PHE A 109 -11.14 10.80 -18.59
CA PHE A 109 -11.32 9.59 -19.38
C PHE A 109 -12.48 9.73 -20.37
N GLN A 110 -12.50 8.86 -21.37
CA GLN A 110 -13.58 8.72 -22.33
C GLN A 110 -14.05 7.27 -22.38
N ILE A 111 -15.35 7.07 -22.57
CA ILE A 111 -15.92 5.75 -22.82
C ILE A 111 -16.23 5.66 -24.31
N LYS A 112 -15.59 4.69 -24.99
CA LYS A 112 -15.84 4.41 -26.39
C LYS A 112 -16.08 2.92 -26.57
N ASP A 113 -17.23 2.59 -27.08
CA ASP A 113 -17.75 1.22 -27.24
C ASP A 113 -17.66 0.42 -25.95
N ASN A 114 -17.08 -0.19 -25.35
CA ASN A 114 -16.99 -0.81 -24.03
C ASN A 114 -15.62 -0.58 -23.34
N THR A 115 -14.89 0.42 -23.84
CA THR A 115 -13.52 0.70 -23.41
C THR A 115 -13.44 2.07 -22.75
N ILE A 116 -12.82 2.13 -21.58
CA ILE A 116 -12.48 3.33 -20.84
C ILE A 116 -11.05 3.71 -21.26
N LEU A 117 -10.89 4.91 -21.82
CA LEU A 117 -9.63 5.42 -22.37
C LEU A 117 -9.15 6.62 -21.55
N PHE A 118 -7.92 6.58 -21.07
CA PHE A 118 -7.29 7.69 -20.36
C PHE A 118 -5.76 7.68 -20.52
N SER A 119 -5.12 8.75 -20.06
CA SER A 119 -3.66 8.85 -20.05
C SER A 119 -3.13 9.08 -18.64
N LEU A 120 -1.96 8.57 -18.34
CA LEU A 120 -1.24 8.80 -17.10
C LEU A 120 0.08 9.51 -17.39
N GLU A 121 0.35 10.59 -16.67
CA GLU A 121 1.60 11.35 -16.74
C GLU A 121 2.49 11.14 -15.49
N ARG A 122 1.93 10.47 -14.48
CA ARG A 122 2.61 10.15 -13.22
C ARG A 122 2.17 8.77 -12.70
N PRO A 123 3.04 8.07 -11.98
CA PRO A 123 2.70 6.83 -11.29
C PRO A 123 1.51 7.00 -10.35
N GLY A 124 0.75 5.92 -10.14
CA GLY A 124 -0.39 5.92 -9.24
C GLY A 124 -0.99 4.54 -9.03
N ASN A 125 -1.65 4.40 -7.90
CA ASN A 125 -2.43 3.21 -7.55
C ASN A 125 -3.91 3.52 -7.79
N LEU A 126 -4.50 2.94 -8.82
CA LEU A 126 -5.85 3.29 -9.28
C LEU A 126 -6.84 2.15 -9.08
N SER A 127 -8.09 2.52 -8.89
CA SER A 127 -9.27 1.67 -9.08
C SER A 127 -10.04 2.15 -10.31
N VAL A 128 -10.39 1.25 -11.22
CA VAL A 128 -11.29 1.50 -12.34
C VAL A 128 -12.57 0.71 -12.10
N GLU A 129 -13.67 1.41 -11.92
CA GLU A 129 -14.97 0.87 -11.56
C GLU A 129 -15.95 1.08 -12.72
N VAL A 130 -16.80 0.09 -12.97
CA VAL A 130 -17.83 0.10 -14.00
C VAL A 130 -19.21 0.01 -13.35
N ASN A 131 -20.12 0.87 -13.75
CA ASN A 131 -21.53 0.88 -13.32
C ASN A 131 -21.74 0.92 -11.81
N GLY A 132 -20.75 1.40 -11.04
CA GLY A 132 -20.81 1.48 -9.58
C GLY A 132 -20.44 0.19 -8.85
N ASP A 133 -20.02 -0.86 -9.57
CA ASP A 133 -19.51 -2.07 -8.95
C ASP A 133 -18.09 -1.88 -8.45
N ILE A 134 -17.93 -1.93 -7.13
CA ILE A 134 -16.66 -1.71 -6.43
C ILE A 134 -15.95 -3.01 -6.05
N PHE A 135 -16.59 -4.17 -6.25
CA PHE A 135 -16.04 -5.47 -5.87
C PHE A 135 -15.49 -6.27 -7.06
N HIS A 136 -16.03 -6.02 -8.27
CA HIS A 136 -15.49 -6.59 -9.50
C HIS A 136 -14.80 -5.49 -10.32
N ASN A 137 -14.04 -4.64 -9.66
CA ASN A 137 -13.30 -3.54 -10.25
C ASN A 137 -11.90 -3.98 -10.71
N LEU A 138 -11.23 -3.08 -11.43
CA LEU A 138 -9.84 -3.25 -11.82
C LEU A 138 -8.94 -2.39 -10.92
N HIS A 139 -7.97 -3.01 -10.24
CA HIS A 139 -6.84 -2.34 -9.62
C HIS A 139 -5.72 -2.18 -10.64
N LEU A 140 -5.33 -0.95 -10.91
CA LEU A 140 -4.29 -0.63 -11.88
C LEU A 140 -3.13 0.05 -11.16
N PHE A 141 -2.01 -0.67 -11.07
CA PHE A 141 -0.80 -0.19 -10.40
C PHE A 141 0.23 0.23 -11.43
N ALA A 142 0.29 1.54 -11.67
CA ALA A 142 1.24 2.17 -12.56
C ALA A 142 2.39 2.73 -11.71
N ASN A 143 3.58 2.11 -11.79
CA ASN A 143 4.70 2.44 -10.93
C ASN A 143 5.76 3.26 -11.67
N LYS A 144 6.65 3.90 -10.88
CA LYS A 144 7.93 4.40 -11.37
C LYS A 144 8.86 3.22 -11.66
N PRO A 145 9.64 3.21 -12.76
CA PRO A 145 10.60 2.15 -13.01
C PRO A 145 11.59 1.97 -11.87
N GLU A 146 11.99 0.72 -11.66
CA GLU A 146 13.03 0.38 -10.70
C GLU A 146 14.36 1.04 -11.10
N GLU A 147 14.99 1.70 -10.13
CA GLU A 147 16.27 2.41 -10.36
C GLU A 147 17.48 1.51 -10.09
N ASN A 148 17.39 0.62 -9.12
CA ASN A 148 18.49 -0.20 -8.64
C ASN A 148 18.07 -1.67 -8.57
N ILE A 149 18.04 -2.34 -9.72
CA ILE A 149 17.81 -3.79 -9.77
C ILE A 149 19.09 -4.48 -9.26
N PRO A 150 19.01 -5.31 -8.20
CA PRO A 150 20.18 -6.00 -7.67
C PRO A 150 20.79 -6.97 -8.67
N ASP A 151 22.12 -7.11 -8.64
CA ASP A 151 22.79 -8.17 -9.42
C ASP A 151 22.40 -9.55 -8.87
N LYS A 152 21.83 -10.38 -9.73
CA LYS A 152 21.43 -11.75 -9.39
C LYS A 152 22.60 -12.65 -8.97
N ASN A 153 23.84 -12.28 -9.30
CA ASN A 153 25.05 -13.00 -8.95
C ASN A 153 25.70 -12.52 -7.66
N ASP A 154 25.19 -11.44 -7.04
CA ASP A 154 25.67 -10.98 -5.74
C ASP A 154 25.31 -12.03 -4.67
N PRO A 155 26.27 -12.56 -3.90
CA PRO A 155 26.01 -13.55 -2.86
C PRO A 155 25.08 -13.02 -1.74
N ASN A 156 24.87 -11.70 -1.64
CA ASN A 156 23.95 -11.12 -0.70
C ASN A 156 22.53 -10.94 -1.26
N VAL A 157 22.28 -11.36 -2.51
CA VAL A 157 20.98 -11.28 -3.15
C VAL A 157 20.33 -12.67 -3.23
N ILE A 158 19.10 -12.77 -2.72
CA ILE A 158 18.22 -13.92 -2.93
C ILE A 158 17.28 -13.52 -4.06
N TYR A 159 17.53 -14.02 -5.25
CA TYR A 159 16.88 -13.58 -6.49
C TYR A 159 15.81 -14.58 -6.96
N TYR A 160 14.57 -14.09 -7.07
CA TYR A 160 13.46 -14.81 -7.68
C TYR A 160 13.10 -14.16 -9.03
N GLY A 161 13.44 -14.84 -10.13
CA GLY A 161 13.09 -14.43 -11.49
C GLY A 161 11.60 -14.62 -11.81
N PRO A 162 11.14 -14.25 -13.04
CA PRO A 162 9.76 -14.53 -13.46
C PRO A 162 9.43 -16.02 -13.31
N GLY A 163 8.23 -16.33 -12.80
CA GLY A 163 7.78 -17.70 -12.53
C GLY A 163 7.10 -17.84 -11.18
N ILE A 164 6.55 -19.02 -10.90
CA ILE A 164 5.99 -19.40 -9.60
C ILE A 164 7.10 -20.07 -8.79
N HIS A 165 7.28 -19.58 -7.55
CA HIS A 165 8.31 -20.06 -6.63
C HIS A 165 7.65 -20.57 -5.35
N GLU A 166 7.67 -21.88 -5.17
CA GLU A 166 7.21 -22.51 -3.94
C GLU A 166 8.31 -22.46 -2.89
N ILE A 167 7.95 -22.02 -1.68
CA ILE A 167 8.87 -21.92 -0.56
C ILE A 167 8.66 -23.11 0.36
N ALA A 168 9.73 -23.77 0.74
CA ALA A 168 9.69 -24.85 1.71
C ALA A 168 9.00 -24.36 3.00
N ASP A 169 8.07 -25.15 3.54
CA ASP A 169 7.26 -24.81 4.71
C ASP A 169 6.43 -23.52 4.56
N GLY A 170 6.30 -22.97 3.35
CA GLY A 170 5.56 -21.74 3.03
C GLY A 170 6.12 -20.48 3.68
N GLU A 171 7.40 -20.46 4.07
CA GLU A 171 8.00 -19.34 4.79
C GLU A 171 9.45 -19.09 4.39
N LEU A 172 9.71 -17.94 3.79
CA LEU A 172 11.05 -17.47 3.48
C LEU A 172 11.59 -16.67 4.68
N LYS A 173 12.48 -17.28 5.45
CA LYS A 173 13.23 -16.58 6.53
C LYS A 173 14.42 -15.86 5.90
N VAL A 174 14.46 -14.53 6.05
CA VAL A 174 15.50 -13.69 5.44
C VAL A 174 16.59 -13.42 6.45
N PRO A 175 17.86 -13.80 6.20
CA PRO A 175 18.96 -13.49 7.10
C PRO A 175 19.35 -11.99 7.07
N SER A 176 20.01 -11.52 8.13
CA SER A 176 20.58 -10.16 8.18
C SER A 176 21.52 -9.88 7.02
N GLY A 177 21.54 -8.63 6.54
CA GLY A 177 22.38 -8.16 5.45
C GLY A 177 21.97 -8.63 4.05
N LYS A 178 20.84 -9.35 3.91
CA LYS A 178 20.38 -9.86 2.61
C LYS A 178 19.37 -8.94 1.94
N THR A 179 19.41 -8.96 0.60
CA THR A 179 18.39 -8.39 -0.26
C THR A 179 17.61 -9.54 -0.92
N VAL A 180 16.31 -9.60 -0.69
CA VAL A 180 15.39 -10.44 -1.47
C VAL A 180 14.87 -9.61 -2.63
N TYR A 181 15.06 -10.10 -3.85
CA TYR A 181 14.51 -9.47 -5.04
C TYR A 181 13.48 -10.36 -5.72
N LEU A 182 12.27 -9.84 -5.84
CA LEU A 182 11.19 -10.48 -6.58
C LEU A 182 10.99 -9.75 -7.91
N ALA A 183 11.47 -10.33 -8.99
CA ALA A 183 11.36 -9.71 -10.33
C ALA A 183 9.90 -9.55 -10.76
N GLY A 184 9.63 -8.61 -11.66
CA GLY A 184 8.31 -8.53 -12.29
C GLY A 184 7.96 -9.84 -12.99
N GLY A 185 6.70 -10.31 -12.81
CA GLY A 185 6.25 -11.63 -13.26
C GLY A 185 6.68 -12.79 -12.34
N SER A 186 7.27 -12.54 -11.17
CA SER A 186 7.48 -13.58 -10.15
C SER A 186 6.30 -13.64 -9.17
N VAL A 187 5.95 -14.85 -8.75
CA VAL A 187 4.96 -15.14 -7.72
C VAL A 187 5.58 -16.06 -6.67
N LEU A 188 5.70 -15.57 -5.44
CA LEU A 188 6.23 -16.31 -4.31
C LEU A 188 5.06 -16.94 -3.53
N MET A 189 5.01 -18.27 -3.45
CA MET A 189 3.97 -19.02 -2.75
C MET A 189 4.37 -19.20 -1.29
N GLY A 190 3.86 -18.32 -0.42
CA GLY A 190 4.19 -18.33 1.00
C GLY A 190 4.24 -16.95 1.62
N ARG A 191 4.97 -16.80 2.73
CA ARG A 191 5.24 -15.50 3.35
C ARG A 191 6.74 -15.19 3.41
N VAL A 192 7.07 -13.91 3.56
CA VAL A 192 8.44 -13.46 3.86
C VAL A 192 8.51 -13.05 5.32
N LEU A 193 9.40 -13.68 6.07
CA LEU A 193 9.65 -13.42 7.48
C LEU A 193 11.03 -12.81 7.69
N MET A 194 11.03 -11.59 8.24
CA MET A 194 12.22 -10.87 8.70
C MET A 194 12.14 -10.77 10.23
N GLU A 195 12.74 -11.73 10.93
CA GLU A 195 12.64 -11.84 12.38
C GLU A 195 14.01 -11.88 13.04
N ASN A 196 14.22 -11.00 14.03
CA ASN A 196 15.51 -10.84 14.73
C ASN A 196 16.69 -10.55 13.78
N VAL A 197 16.46 -9.71 12.77
CA VAL A 197 17.42 -9.40 11.70
C VAL A 197 17.67 -7.89 11.57
N HIS A 198 18.74 -7.54 10.87
CA HIS A 198 19.08 -6.16 10.57
C HIS A 198 19.63 -6.00 9.15
N ASP A 199 19.48 -4.77 8.60
CA ASP A 199 19.99 -4.39 7.28
C ASP A 199 19.46 -5.30 6.15
N VAL A 200 18.13 -5.49 6.12
CA VAL A 200 17.45 -6.37 5.17
C VAL A 200 16.63 -5.56 4.17
N LYS A 201 16.63 -6.00 2.91
CA LYS A 201 15.77 -5.43 1.88
C LYS A 201 14.90 -6.51 1.23
N LEU A 202 13.65 -6.16 0.95
CA LEU A 202 12.73 -6.94 0.11
C LEU A 202 12.21 -6.01 -0.98
N VAL A 203 12.64 -6.19 -2.21
CA VAL A 203 12.37 -5.24 -3.30
C VAL A 203 12.00 -5.93 -4.60
N GLY A 204 11.37 -5.20 -5.52
CA GLY A 204 11.01 -5.70 -6.84
C GLY A 204 9.59 -5.36 -7.28
N ARG A 205 9.04 -6.21 -8.16
CA ARG A 205 7.68 -6.09 -8.72
C ARG A 205 6.89 -7.40 -8.66
N GLY A 206 7.36 -8.34 -7.84
CA GLY A 206 6.72 -9.63 -7.68
C GLY A 206 5.50 -9.59 -6.76
N ILE A 207 4.82 -10.72 -6.72
CA ILE A 207 3.62 -10.96 -5.91
C ILE A 207 3.96 -12.00 -4.85
N ILE A 208 3.57 -11.76 -3.60
CA ILE A 208 3.59 -12.75 -2.53
C ILE A 208 2.17 -13.29 -2.36
N ASP A 209 1.98 -14.54 -2.78
CA ASP A 209 0.70 -15.23 -2.65
C ASP A 209 0.56 -15.84 -1.25
N HIS A 210 -0.60 -15.65 -0.67
CA HIS A 210 -0.90 -16.05 0.71
C HIS A 210 -1.52 -17.45 0.85
N SER A 211 -1.60 -18.22 -0.23
CA SER A 211 -2.26 -19.54 -0.22
C SER A 211 -1.71 -20.49 0.86
N VAL A 212 -0.48 -20.28 1.30
CA VAL A 212 0.15 -21.08 2.37
C VAL A 212 0.23 -20.30 3.67
N LYS A 213 0.78 -19.07 3.66
CA LYS A 213 0.93 -18.18 4.84
C LYS A 213 0.77 -16.72 4.45
N LYS A 214 0.38 -15.89 5.42
CA LYS A 214 0.05 -14.47 5.18
C LYS A 214 1.29 -13.59 4.98
N GLY A 215 1.41 -12.97 3.84
CA GLY A 215 2.12 -11.75 3.51
C GLY A 215 3.58 -11.59 3.98
N ILE A 216 3.89 -10.39 4.44
CA ILE A 216 5.20 -9.98 4.94
C ILE A 216 5.09 -9.74 6.44
N TRP A 217 6.06 -10.23 7.21
CA TRP A 217 6.15 -10.01 8.64
C TRP A 217 7.56 -9.57 9.05
N ILE A 218 7.65 -8.40 9.70
CA ILE A 218 8.89 -7.81 10.22
C ILE A 218 8.79 -7.83 11.74
N ALA A 219 9.67 -8.57 12.42
CA ALA A 219 9.58 -8.80 13.85
C ALA A 219 10.95 -8.63 14.53
N ASN A 220 11.00 -7.81 15.59
CA ASN A 220 12.22 -7.58 16.39
C ASN A 220 13.45 -7.24 15.52
N SER A 221 13.27 -6.42 14.49
CA SER A 221 14.25 -6.19 13.44
C SER A 221 14.57 -4.71 13.27
N GLN A 222 15.72 -4.41 12.65
CA GLN A 222 16.21 -3.04 12.47
C GLN A 222 16.66 -2.80 11.03
N ASN A 223 16.53 -1.54 10.55
CA ASN A 223 16.99 -1.14 9.22
C ASN A 223 16.39 -2.02 8.12
N VAL A 224 15.08 -2.15 8.07
CA VAL A 224 14.38 -2.97 7.08
C VAL A 224 13.76 -2.07 6.00
N TYR A 225 13.96 -2.44 4.74
CA TYR A 225 13.41 -1.73 3.60
C TYR A 225 12.60 -2.67 2.69
N VAL A 226 11.33 -2.33 2.46
CA VAL A 226 10.43 -3.09 1.57
C VAL A 226 9.91 -2.17 0.48
N GLU A 227 10.00 -2.57 -0.80
CA GLU A 227 9.52 -1.75 -1.92
C GLU A 227 8.91 -2.55 -3.08
N GLY A 228 7.75 -2.07 -3.55
CA GLY A 228 7.20 -2.42 -4.86
C GLY A 228 6.40 -3.72 -4.91
N ILE A 229 6.31 -4.45 -3.83
CA ILE A 229 5.72 -5.79 -3.74
C ILE A 229 4.18 -5.72 -3.63
N VAL A 230 3.50 -6.67 -4.26
CA VAL A 230 2.08 -6.94 -4.01
C VAL A 230 1.97 -8.09 -3.00
N THR A 231 1.18 -7.90 -1.95
CA THR A 231 1.04 -8.86 -0.85
C THR A 231 -0.34 -8.76 -0.21
N THR A 232 -0.65 -9.62 0.74
CA THR A 232 -1.90 -9.53 1.51
C THR A 232 -1.76 -8.70 2.78
N GLN A 233 -0.59 -8.73 3.41
CA GLN A 233 -0.32 -8.05 4.68
C GLN A 233 1.15 -7.68 4.76
N CYS A 234 1.47 -6.56 5.41
CA CYS A 234 2.85 -6.17 5.74
C CYS A 234 2.89 -5.62 7.16
N GLY A 235 3.05 -6.51 8.13
CA GLY A 235 3.05 -6.17 9.55
C GLY A 235 4.46 -5.93 10.10
N THR A 236 4.56 -5.02 11.08
CA THR A 236 5.80 -4.65 11.77
C THR A 236 5.58 -4.71 13.27
N GLY A 237 6.38 -5.50 13.99
CA GLY A 237 6.31 -5.63 15.44
C GLY A 237 7.67 -5.60 16.12
N GLY A 238 7.80 -4.87 17.24
CA GLY A 238 9.03 -4.80 18.05
C GLY A 238 10.25 -4.28 17.28
N SER A 239 10.05 -3.50 16.22
CA SER A 239 11.08 -3.17 15.24
C SER A 239 11.41 -1.67 15.21
N ASP A 240 12.56 -1.32 14.65
CA ASP A 240 13.04 0.05 14.54
C ASP A 240 13.64 0.36 13.17
N ASN A 241 13.41 1.58 12.68
CA ASN A 241 13.88 2.05 11.37
C ASN A 241 13.43 1.15 10.21
N VAL A 242 12.11 1.10 10.00
CA VAL A 242 11.47 0.32 8.95
C VAL A 242 10.88 1.25 7.89
N THR A 243 11.20 1.03 6.62
CA THR A 243 10.60 1.75 5.49
C THR A 243 9.87 0.80 4.57
N ILE A 244 8.59 1.08 4.32
CA ILE A 244 7.72 0.33 3.43
C ILE A 244 7.21 1.29 2.34
N ARG A 245 7.68 1.09 1.11
CA ARG A 245 7.40 1.99 -0.01
C ARG A 245 6.70 1.27 -1.15
N ASN A 246 5.68 1.91 -1.73
CA ASN A 246 5.00 1.41 -2.93
C ASN A 246 4.54 -0.06 -2.83
N VAL A 247 4.25 -0.55 -1.62
CA VAL A 247 3.70 -1.90 -1.37
C VAL A 247 2.18 -1.86 -1.51
N LYS A 248 1.61 -2.91 -2.12
CA LYS A 248 0.17 -3.06 -2.28
C LYS A 248 -0.28 -4.23 -1.39
N SER A 249 -1.14 -3.94 -0.42
CA SER A 249 -1.75 -4.91 0.48
C SER A 249 -3.21 -5.12 0.09
N ILE A 250 -3.57 -6.35 -0.30
CA ILE A 250 -4.95 -6.69 -0.68
C ILE A 250 -5.32 -8.00 0.00
N SER A 251 -6.35 -7.98 0.85
CA SER A 251 -6.80 -9.14 1.60
C SER A 251 -8.32 -9.36 1.48
N TYR A 252 -8.76 -10.60 1.74
CA TYR A 252 -10.15 -11.01 1.58
C TYR A 252 -10.63 -12.02 2.64
N TYR A 253 -9.88 -12.20 3.71
CA TYR A 253 -10.18 -13.16 4.78
C TYR A 253 -10.31 -12.44 6.12
N GLY A 254 -11.00 -13.04 7.08
CA GLY A 254 -11.10 -12.48 8.43
C GLY A 254 -9.74 -12.24 9.07
N TRP A 255 -9.59 -11.14 9.81
CA TRP A 255 -8.31 -10.64 10.35
C TRP A 255 -7.29 -10.35 9.23
N GLY A 256 -7.79 -9.78 8.15
CA GLY A 256 -7.00 -9.44 6.96
C GLY A 256 -6.47 -8.02 6.97
N ASP A 257 -5.86 -7.61 8.08
CA ASP A 257 -5.25 -6.28 8.23
C ASP A 257 -4.15 -6.04 7.19
N GLY A 258 -3.88 -4.78 6.90
CA GLY A 258 -2.86 -4.37 5.93
C GLY A 258 -1.50 -4.09 6.56
N MET A 259 -1.31 -2.85 6.97
CA MET A 259 -0.04 -2.30 7.47
C MET A 259 -0.10 -2.09 8.99
N ASN A 260 0.20 -3.12 9.76
CA ASN A 260 0.18 -3.06 11.23
C ASN A 260 1.52 -2.60 11.80
N VAL A 261 1.46 -1.77 12.84
CA VAL A 261 2.61 -1.37 13.64
C VAL A 261 2.33 -1.69 15.10
N LEU A 262 3.15 -2.56 15.70
CA LEU A 262 3.01 -3.05 17.07
C LEU A 262 4.30 -2.76 17.83
N ALA A 263 4.25 -2.00 18.92
CA ALA A 263 5.41 -1.73 19.77
C ALA A 263 6.70 -1.40 18.98
N SER A 264 6.60 -0.53 17.98
CA SER A 264 7.71 -0.24 17.04
C SER A 264 7.97 1.25 16.91
N ASN A 265 9.18 1.62 16.48
CA ASN A 265 9.58 3.00 16.32
C ASN A 265 10.14 3.28 14.92
N ASN A 266 10.08 4.56 14.50
CA ASN A 266 10.68 5.04 13.26
C ASN A 266 10.22 4.22 12.04
N VAL A 267 8.89 4.11 11.83
CA VAL A 267 8.29 3.37 10.71
C VAL A 267 7.73 4.36 9.68
N LEU A 268 8.13 4.20 8.44
CA LEU A 268 7.66 5.00 7.31
C LEU A 268 6.91 4.12 6.30
N PHE A 269 5.66 4.47 6.03
CA PHE A 269 4.90 4.00 4.86
C PHE A 269 4.81 5.12 3.83
N ASP A 270 5.23 4.89 2.59
CA ASP A 270 5.23 5.90 1.54
C ASP A 270 4.69 5.34 0.22
N GLY A 271 3.60 5.93 -0.26
CA GLY A 271 2.98 5.52 -1.52
C GLY A 271 2.37 4.11 -1.51
N VAL A 272 1.95 3.61 -0.35
CA VAL A 272 1.33 2.28 -0.24
C VAL A 272 -0.12 2.30 -0.70
N PHE A 273 -0.61 1.15 -1.11
CA PHE A 273 -2.02 0.89 -1.38
C PHE A 273 -2.52 -0.22 -0.47
N CYS A 274 -3.62 0.04 0.21
CA CYS A 274 -4.27 -0.94 1.06
C CYS A 274 -5.72 -1.11 0.63
N ARG A 275 -6.13 -2.35 0.36
CA ARG A 275 -7.53 -2.76 0.29
C ARG A 275 -7.70 -4.02 1.13
N ASN A 276 -8.28 -3.84 2.32
CA ASN A 276 -8.23 -4.87 3.34
C ASN A 276 -9.61 -5.27 3.86
N SER A 277 -9.71 -6.54 4.21
CA SER A 277 -10.89 -7.15 4.83
C SER A 277 -10.93 -7.01 6.34
N ASP A 278 -10.02 -6.20 6.88
CA ASP A 278 -9.96 -5.68 8.24
C ASP A 278 -9.22 -4.32 8.19
N ASP A 279 -8.63 -3.84 9.28
CA ASP A 279 -7.96 -2.54 9.32
C ASP A 279 -6.86 -2.37 8.25
N CYS A 280 -6.91 -1.31 7.45
CA CYS A 280 -5.84 -1.03 6.47
C CYS A 280 -4.51 -0.71 7.14
N THR A 281 -4.55 0.06 8.24
CA THR A 281 -3.37 0.37 9.04
C THR A 281 -3.72 0.50 10.50
N THR A 282 -2.88 -0.07 11.37
CA THR A 282 -3.02 0.02 12.81
C THR A 282 -1.73 0.49 13.47
N VAL A 283 -1.86 1.20 14.61
CA VAL A 283 -0.75 1.51 15.51
C VAL A 283 -1.18 1.10 16.91
N TYR A 284 -0.58 0.05 17.43
CA TYR A 284 -0.86 -0.51 18.75
C TYR A 284 0.38 -0.48 19.64
N GLY A 285 0.17 -0.38 20.94
CA GLY A 285 1.18 -0.69 21.93
C GLY A 285 1.47 -2.19 22.01
N THR A 286 1.61 -2.70 23.22
CA THR A 286 1.81 -4.14 23.46
C THR A 286 0.72 -4.98 22.81
N ARG A 287 1.13 -5.84 21.89
CA ARG A 287 0.24 -6.76 21.17
C ARG A 287 1.02 -7.94 20.57
N LEU A 288 0.40 -9.13 20.53
CA LEU A 288 0.96 -10.34 19.90
C LEU A 288 2.38 -10.73 20.37
N GLY A 289 2.73 -10.44 21.61
CA GLY A 289 4.05 -10.73 22.17
C GLY A 289 5.11 -9.64 21.96
N PHE A 290 4.78 -8.54 21.26
CA PHE A 290 5.60 -7.35 21.22
C PHE A 290 5.19 -6.42 22.34
N GLU A 291 6.16 -5.86 23.06
CA GLU A 291 5.94 -5.05 24.26
C GLU A 291 6.47 -3.64 24.07
N GLY A 292 5.70 -2.64 24.53
CA GLY A 292 6.07 -1.22 24.51
C GLY A 292 5.13 -0.35 23.67
N GLY A 293 5.39 0.95 23.67
CA GLY A 293 4.65 1.93 22.87
C GLY A 293 5.15 2.04 21.44
N CYS A 294 4.60 3.02 20.71
CA CYS A 294 5.05 3.36 19.35
C CYS A 294 5.47 4.83 19.26
N ARG A 295 6.51 5.10 18.48
CA ARG A 295 6.98 6.47 18.27
C ARG A 295 7.46 6.70 16.84
N ASN A 296 7.20 7.91 16.31
CA ASN A 296 7.66 8.34 14.97
C ASN A 296 7.12 7.43 13.86
N ILE A 297 5.82 7.26 13.78
CA ILE A 297 5.16 6.50 12.72
C ILE A 297 4.62 7.49 11.70
N THR A 298 4.99 7.33 10.44
CA THR A 298 4.50 8.18 9.35
C THR A 298 3.94 7.34 8.22
N MET A 299 2.72 7.65 7.81
CA MET A 299 2.15 7.18 6.55
C MET A 299 1.90 8.36 5.64
N GLN A 300 2.39 8.32 4.41
CA GLN A 300 2.22 9.40 3.46
C GLN A 300 1.97 8.94 2.04
N ASN A 301 1.36 9.83 1.22
CA ASN A 301 1.15 9.61 -0.22
C ASN A 301 0.43 8.31 -0.56
N SER A 302 -0.49 7.87 0.28
CA SER A 302 -1.03 6.51 0.26
C SER A 302 -2.51 6.48 -0.04
N THR A 303 -3.00 5.32 -0.48
CA THR A 303 -4.41 5.09 -0.78
C THR A 303 -4.92 3.94 0.08
N LEU A 304 -6.02 4.18 0.80
CA LEU A 304 -6.60 3.22 1.74
C LEU A 304 -8.05 2.90 1.36
N TRP A 305 -8.40 1.64 1.46
CA TRP A 305 -9.74 1.13 1.20
C TRP A 305 -10.07 0.01 2.19
N ALA A 306 -10.85 0.30 3.20
CA ALA A 306 -11.29 -0.70 4.15
C ALA A 306 -12.62 -1.32 3.68
N ASP A 307 -12.54 -2.53 3.12
CA ASP A 307 -13.75 -3.31 2.82
C ASP A 307 -14.51 -3.67 4.11
N VAL A 308 -13.75 -3.84 5.21
CA VAL A 308 -14.23 -3.99 6.60
C VAL A 308 -13.30 -3.21 7.52
N ALA A 309 -13.83 -2.74 8.64
CA ALA A 309 -13.15 -2.01 9.71
C ALA A 309 -12.57 -0.65 9.26
N HIS A 310 -11.32 -0.31 9.56
CA HIS A 310 -10.84 1.06 9.51
C HIS A 310 -9.77 1.29 8.43
N PRO A 311 -9.82 2.41 7.72
CA PRO A 311 -8.65 2.88 6.96
C PRO A 311 -7.47 3.21 7.86
N ILE A 312 -7.70 3.95 8.97
CA ILE A 312 -6.68 4.33 9.94
C ILE A 312 -7.20 4.06 11.34
N PHE A 313 -6.48 3.23 12.09
CA PHE A 313 -6.82 2.89 13.46
C PHE A 313 -5.64 2.99 14.41
N ILE A 314 -5.79 3.73 15.51
CA ILE A 314 -4.74 3.98 16.49
C ILE A 314 -5.25 3.63 17.88
N GLY A 315 -4.48 2.83 18.65
CA GLY A 315 -4.71 2.54 20.04
C GLY A 315 -5.45 1.24 20.29
N ILE A 316 -6.32 1.19 21.29
CA ILE A 316 -7.07 0.10 21.89
C ILE A 316 -6.22 -0.97 22.57
N HIS A 317 -5.19 -1.51 21.93
CA HIS A 317 -4.32 -2.52 22.50
C HIS A 317 -3.06 -1.92 23.12
N GLY A 318 -2.65 -2.42 24.28
CA GLY A 318 -1.48 -2.01 25.02
C GLY A 318 -1.27 -2.87 26.26
N ASN A 319 -0.48 -2.38 27.20
CA ASN A 319 -0.23 -3.00 28.49
C ASN A 319 -0.92 -2.21 29.61
N SER A 320 -2.04 -2.73 30.12
CA SER A 320 -2.79 -2.05 31.18
C SER A 320 -2.05 -1.98 32.53
N LYS A 321 -1.00 -2.79 32.71
CA LYS A 321 -0.19 -2.82 33.94
C LYS A 321 1.03 -1.89 33.85
N GLU A 322 1.58 -1.74 32.65
CA GLU A 322 2.73 -0.88 32.35
C GLU A 322 2.30 0.14 31.29
N PRO A 323 1.81 1.33 31.70
CA PRO A 323 1.23 2.30 30.80
C PRO A 323 2.16 2.77 29.70
N GLU A 324 1.70 2.71 28.46
CA GLU A 324 2.47 3.01 27.25
C GLU A 324 2.11 4.37 26.64
N ILE A 325 2.96 4.81 25.71
CA ILE A 325 2.75 6.04 24.94
C ILE A 325 2.84 5.71 23.45
N LEU A 326 1.82 6.11 22.70
CA LEU A 326 1.84 6.14 21.25
C LEU A 326 1.96 7.61 20.83
N GLU A 327 3.10 8.01 20.26
CA GLU A 327 3.34 9.42 19.98
C GLU A 327 4.05 9.71 18.65
N ASN A 328 3.85 10.94 18.17
CA ASN A 328 4.37 11.43 16.90
C ASN A 328 3.95 10.56 15.72
N LEU A 329 2.63 10.49 15.52
CA LEU A 329 1.98 9.68 14.50
C LEU A 329 1.46 10.60 13.39
N ASN A 330 1.94 10.43 12.18
CA ASN A 330 1.67 11.35 11.08
C ASN A 330 1.03 10.61 9.91
N TYR A 331 -0.14 11.08 9.48
CA TYR A 331 -0.86 10.64 8.30
C TYR A 331 -1.00 11.83 7.34
N ILE A 332 -0.28 11.80 6.22
CA ILE A 332 -0.11 12.97 5.37
C ILE A 332 -0.39 12.61 3.91
N ASN A 333 -1.26 13.37 3.24
CA ASN A 333 -1.58 13.17 1.84
C ASN A 333 -2.10 11.75 1.54
N ILE A 334 -3.26 11.41 2.13
CA ILE A 334 -3.90 10.09 2.04
C ILE A 334 -5.23 10.24 1.30
N ASP A 335 -5.49 9.31 0.39
CA ASP A 335 -6.80 9.11 -0.20
C ASP A 335 -7.47 7.89 0.45
N ILE A 336 -8.61 8.09 1.11
CA ILE A 336 -9.44 7.03 1.67
C ILE A 336 -10.59 6.81 0.69
N LEU A 337 -10.59 5.65 0.01
CA LEU A 337 -11.58 5.36 -1.01
C LEU A 337 -12.89 4.87 -0.40
N ASP A 338 -12.82 4.07 0.66
CA ASP A 338 -14.02 3.55 1.33
C ASP A 338 -13.73 3.13 2.77
N HIS A 339 -14.79 3.10 3.59
CA HIS A 339 -14.79 2.67 4.98
C HIS A 339 -16.09 1.96 5.32
N ARG A 340 -15.99 0.86 6.08
CA ARG A 340 -17.15 0.13 6.55
C ARG A 340 -16.92 -0.51 7.91
N GLU A 341 -17.44 0.13 8.97
CA GLU A 341 -17.47 -0.42 10.32
C GLU A 341 -18.88 -0.33 10.90
N LYS A 342 -19.45 -1.47 11.27
CA LYS A 342 -20.82 -1.55 11.80
C LYS A 342 -20.94 -1.19 13.28
N GLN A 343 -19.88 -1.30 14.04
CA GLN A 343 -19.87 -1.05 15.49
C GLN A 343 -19.84 0.45 15.75
N VAL A 344 -20.99 1.05 16.09
CA VAL A 344 -21.20 2.51 16.19
C VAL A 344 -20.14 3.19 17.07
N ASP A 345 -19.79 2.59 18.20
CA ASP A 345 -18.80 3.15 19.11
C ASP A 345 -17.34 3.02 18.62
N TYR A 346 -17.15 2.31 17.52
CA TYR A 346 -15.86 1.91 17.00
C TYR A 346 -15.57 2.46 15.59
N GLN A 347 -16.57 3.06 14.95
CA GLN A 347 -16.49 3.63 13.60
C GLN A 347 -15.47 4.76 13.50
N GLY A 348 -14.87 4.94 12.35
CA GLY A 348 -14.04 6.10 12.02
C GLY A 348 -13.10 5.83 10.84
N CYS A 349 -13.11 6.68 9.81
CA CYS A 349 -12.07 6.67 8.79
C CYS A 349 -10.69 6.99 9.40
N MET A 350 -10.69 7.91 10.36
CA MET A 350 -9.56 8.27 11.20
C MET A 350 -9.98 8.02 12.65
N ALA A 351 -9.64 6.84 13.20
CA ALA A 351 -10.06 6.43 14.53
C ALA A 351 -8.89 6.38 15.50
N ILE A 352 -9.05 7.03 16.65
CA ILE A 352 -8.15 6.94 17.80
C ILE A 352 -8.98 6.45 18.99
N ASN A 353 -8.75 5.21 19.39
CA ASN A 353 -9.42 4.62 20.55
C ASN A 353 -8.39 4.27 21.61
N ALA A 354 -8.21 5.12 22.61
CA ALA A 354 -7.28 4.88 23.68
C ALA A 354 -7.82 3.83 24.66
N GLY A 355 -7.21 2.66 24.69
CA GLY A 355 -7.46 1.55 25.59
C GLY A 355 -6.19 1.13 26.33
N ASP A 356 -6.29 0.13 27.21
CA ASP A 356 -5.17 -0.51 27.92
C ASP A 356 -4.14 0.46 28.53
N ASN A 357 -4.63 1.55 29.18
CA ASN A 357 -3.78 2.60 29.77
C ASN A 357 -2.86 3.33 28.78
N ASN A 358 -3.09 3.25 27.47
CA ASN A 358 -2.35 4.04 26.49
C ASN A 358 -2.61 5.53 26.66
N LEU A 359 -1.54 6.34 26.52
CA LEU A 359 -1.61 7.74 26.20
C LEU A 359 -1.25 7.93 24.73
N ILE A 360 -2.18 8.47 23.95
CA ILE A 360 -1.98 8.72 22.52
C ILE A 360 -1.83 10.23 22.33
N ARG A 361 -0.71 10.67 21.72
CA ARG A 361 -0.44 12.10 21.60
C ARG A 361 0.38 12.47 20.36
N LYS A 362 0.31 13.76 19.99
CA LYS A 362 1.00 14.32 18.82
C LYS A 362 0.62 13.55 17.55
N VAL A 363 -0.67 13.44 17.29
CA VAL A 363 -1.20 12.78 16.10
C VAL A 363 -1.59 13.85 15.08
N ARG A 364 -1.15 13.67 13.84
CA ARG A 364 -1.40 14.61 12.75
C ARG A 364 -2.08 13.91 11.58
N PHE A 365 -3.23 14.41 11.20
CA PHE A 365 -3.92 14.09 9.96
C PHE A 365 -3.90 15.33 9.07
N GLU A 366 -3.22 15.27 7.95
CA GLU A 366 -3.08 16.41 7.04
C GLU A 366 -3.25 16.02 5.59
N ASN A 367 -4.05 16.80 4.85
CA ASN A 367 -4.37 16.54 3.45
C ASN A 367 -4.98 15.13 3.26
N ILE A 368 -6.01 14.82 4.03
CA ILE A 368 -6.76 13.56 3.93
C ILE A 368 -8.01 13.79 3.10
N ARG A 369 -8.24 12.98 2.10
CA ARG A 369 -9.43 13.02 1.25
C ARG A 369 -10.21 11.73 1.44
N VAL A 370 -11.45 11.83 1.87
CA VAL A 370 -12.35 10.69 2.04
C VAL A 370 -13.39 10.76 0.93
N GLU A 371 -13.40 9.76 0.06
CA GLU A 371 -14.30 9.73 -1.09
C GLU A 371 -15.64 9.10 -0.78
N ASP A 372 -15.62 8.03 0.03
CA ASP A 372 -16.82 7.32 0.42
C ASP A 372 -16.67 6.63 1.78
N PHE A 373 -17.78 6.34 2.44
CA PHE A 373 -17.86 5.35 3.51
C PHE A 373 -19.28 4.77 3.55
N ARG A 374 -19.36 3.48 3.26
CA ARG A 374 -20.64 2.75 3.18
C ARG A 374 -21.34 2.65 4.51
N GLN A 375 -20.58 2.57 5.61
CA GLN A 375 -21.10 2.53 6.97
C GLN A 375 -20.00 2.98 7.94
N GLY A 376 -20.19 4.12 8.60
CA GLY A 376 -19.19 4.63 9.52
C GLY A 376 -19.31 6.13 9.77
N GLN A 377 -18.21 6.71 10.19
CA GLN A 377 -18.06 8.14 10.41
C GLN A 377 -16.65 8.62 10.03
N LEU A 378 -16.51 9.92 9.85
CA LEU A 378 -15.25 10.51 9.40
C LEU A 378 -14.15 10.38 10.45
N VAL A 379 -14.45 10.73 11.70
CA VAL A 379 -13.49 10.80 12.81
C VAL A 379 -14.10 10.15 14.06
N ASN A 380 -13.27 9.41 14.80
CA ASN A 380 -13.61 8.90 16.12
C ASN A 380 -12.43 9.10 17.08
N LEU A 381 -12.59 9.95 18.08
CA LEU A 381 -11.62 10.14 19.16
C LEU A 381 -12.27 9.72 20.46
N ARG A 382 -11.80 8.66 21.07
CA ARG A 382 -12.46 8.08 22.24
C ARG A 382 -11.48 7.46 23.23
N ILE A 383 -11.65 7.72 24.49
CA ILE A 383 -11.09 6.87 25.54
C ILE A 383 -12.04 5.66 25.62
N PHE A 384 -11.50 4.48 25.36
CA PHE A 384 -12.28 3.31 25.06
C PHE A 384 -12.02 2.19 26.05
N TYR A 385 -13.08 1.56 26.51
CA TYR A 385 -13.06 0.29 27.23
C TYR A 385 -14.08 -0.65 26.62
N ASN A 386 -13.59 -1.75 26.14
CA ASN A 386 -14.41 -2.85 25.66
C ASN A 386 -13.69 -4.15 25.99
N GLU A 387 -14.24 -4.93 26.89
CA GLU A 387 -13.65 -6.18 27.40
C GLU A 387 -13.29 -7.21 26.31
N LYS A 388 -13.87 -7.06 25.11
CA LYS A 388 -13.50 -7.89 23.95
C LYS A 388 -12.11 -7.54 23.41
N TYR A 389 -11.68 -6.28 23.53
CA TYR A 389 -10.49 -5.76 22.87
C TYR A 389 -9.40 -5.25 23.82
N CYS A 390 -9.78 -4.78 25.00
CA CYS A 390 -8.84 -4.21 25.97
C CYS A 390 -9.26 -4.54 27.39
N THR A 391 -8.32 -4.46 28.34
CA THR A 391 -8.51 -4.80 29.75
C THR A 391 -8.69 -3.59 30.65
N ALA A 392 -8.42 -2.38 30.16
CA ALA A 392 -8.59 -1.12 30.84
C ALA A 392 -8.92 0.00 29.84
N PRO A 393 -9.54 1.12 30.28
CA PRO A 393 -9.62 2.32 29.44
C PRO A 393 -8.23 2.93 29.22
N GLY A 394 -8.10 3.76 28.20
CA GLY A 394 -6.89 4.55 27.96
C GLY A 394 -6.72 5.69 28.95
N ARG A 395 -5.53 6.26 29.04
CA ARG A 395 -5.22 7.43 29.89
C ARG A 395 -5.61 8.77 29.27
N GLY A 396 -5.56 8.87 27.96
CA GLY A 396 -5.89 10.12 27.27
C GLY A 396 -5.55 10.14 25.80
N ILE A 397 -6.04 11.19 25.13
CA ILE A 397 -5.71 11.57 23.77
C ILE A 397 -5.36 13.05 23.80
N GLU A 398 -4.15 13.42 23.35
CA GLU A 398 -3.61 14.77 23.44
C GLU A 398 -3.01 15.23 22.11
N ASP A 399 -3.01 16.53 21.83
CA ASP A 399 -2.33 17.14 20.67
C ASP A 399 -2.68 16.47 19.33
N VAL A 400 -3.97 16.38 19.01
CA VAL A 400 -4.45 15.85 17.74
C VAL A 400 -4.74 16.98 16.76
N LEU A 401 -4.09 16.99 15.62
CA LEU A 401 -4.27 17.96 14.56
C LEU A 401 -4.98 17.36 13.35
N PHE A 402 -6.09 17.96 12.97
CA PHE A 402 -6.73 17.74 11.67
C PHE A 402 -6.54 19.00 10.82
N LYS A 403 -5.96 18.83 9.64
CA LYS A 403 -5.68 19.94 8.73
C LYS A 403 -5.97 19.55 7.30
N ASN A 404 -6.84 20.30 6.64
CA ASN A 404 -7.23 20.06 5.25
C ASN A 404 -7.76 18.62 5.06
N ILE A 405 -8.94 18.36 5.65
CA ILE A 405 -9.67 17.11 5.58
C ILE A 405 -10.86 17.29 4.61
#